data_319fe55ebdb1d2284f1cec9599b5b95b
#
_entry.id   319fe55ebdb1d2284f1cec9599b5b95b
#
_cell.length_a   1.000
_cell.length_b   1.000
_cell.length_c   1.000
_cell.angle_alpha   90.00
_cell.angle_beta   90.00
_cell.angle_gamma   90.00
#
_symmetry.space_group_name_H-M   'P 1'
#
loop_
_entity.id
_entity.type
_entity.pdbx_description
1 polymer ?
#
loop_
_entity_poly.entity_id
_entity_poly.type
_entity_poly.pdbx_seq_one_letter_code
_entity_poly.pdbx_strand_id
1 'polypeptide(L)'
;MRLVTSLASAAASVVCISASAVAQEYVTIDMEIDIDKPAAEVWEKVGDYCGISEWLGLDCEITSGDGGMGSVRSLLGGRILEIMVAQTELSYGYTQPAVEGEFYNLYHGFMEARPLTDSTSKMLYTLTLDVSNLADQAAKDADIERRRGMFTNALRAIKELAEAD
;
A
#
# COMPACT_ATOMS: atom_id res chain seq x y z
N MET A 1 28.47 -69.97 35.34
CA MET A 1 27.17 -69.28 35.06
C MET A 1 27.47 -67.86 34.67
N ARG A 2 27.50 -67.54 33.38
CA ARG A 2 27.81 -66.19 32.87
C ARG A 2 26.50 -65.53 32.43
N LEU A 3 26.14 -64.43 33.12
CA LEU A 3 25.03 -63.57 32.71
C LEU A 3 25.49 -62.71 31.52
N VAL A 4 24.76 -62.77 30.41
CA VAL A 4 24.92 -61.90 29.28
C VAL A 4 23.81 -60.80 29.37
N THR A 5 24.20 -59.58 29.68
CA THR A 5 23.31 -58.44 29.72
C THR A 5 23.23 -57.81 28.34
N SER A 6 22.10 -57.94 27.65
CA SER A 6 21.84 -57.27 26.37
C SER A 6 21.40 -55.83 26.61
N LEU A 7 22.21 -54.85 26.18
CA LEU A 7 21.80 -53.45 26.07
C LEU A 7 20.98 -53.29 24.79
N ALA A 8 19.72 -52.92 24.95
CA ALA A 8 18.87 -52.48 23.84
C ALA A 8 19.07 -50.95 23.64
N SER A 9 19.68 -50.58 22.52
CA SER A 9 19.80 -49.19 22.12
C SER A 9 18.48 -48.73 21.46
N ALA A 10 17.76 -47.84 22.11
CA ALA A 10 16.61 -47.18 21.52
C ALA A 10 17.11 -45.98 20.64
N ALA A 11 16.97 -46.11 19.34
CA ALA A 11 17.21 -45.00 18.40
C ALA A 11 16.01 -44.09 18.41
N ALA A 12 16.16 -42.88 18.95
CA ALA A 12 15.15 -41.82 18.85
C ALA A 12 15.27 -41.14 17.47
N SER A 13 14.29 -41.36 16.60
CA SER A 13 14.20 -40.67 15.33
C SER A 13 13.65 -39.27 15.56
N VAL A 14 14.47 -38.24 15.38
CA VAL A 14 14.04 -36.84 15.33
C VAL A 14 13.38 -36.54 13.99
N VAL A 15 12.06 -36.41 13.95
CA VAL A 15 11.34 -35.93 12.79
C VAL A 15 11.46 -34.42 12.73
N CYS A 16 12.32 -33.90 11.86
CA CYS A 16 12.36 -32.47 11.55
C CYS A 16 11.12 -32.11 10.69
N ILE A 17 10.13 -31.48 11.28
CA ILE A 17 9.01 -30.87 10.55
C ILE A 17 9.57 -29.56 9.98
N SER A 18 9.90 -29.57 8.69
CA SER A 18 10.24 -28.35 7.95
C SER A 18 8.96 -27.56 7.74
N ALA A 19 8.69 -26.53 8.55
CA ALA A 19 7.69 -25.54 8.25
C ALA A 19 8.18 -24.79 7.00
N SER A 20 7.50 -24.92 5.87
CA SER A 20 7.74 -24.09 4.68
C SER A 20 7.35 -22.67 5.04
N ALA A 21 8.32 -21.82 5.33
CA ALA A 21 8.07 -20.38 5.41
C ALA A 21 7.68 -19.91 4.01
N VAL A 22 6.46 -19.41 3.84
CA VAL A 22 6.07 -18.72 2.62
C VAL A 22 6.92 -17.44 2.58
N ALA A 23 7.76 -17.30 1.55
CA ALA A 23 8.56 -16.11 1.34
C ALA A 23 7.61 -14.93 1.02
N GLN A 24 7.82 -13.78 1.65
CA GLN A 24 7.09 -12.56 1.31
C GLN A 24 7.41 -12.16 -0.13
N GLU A 25 6.40 -11.77 -0.87
CA GLU A 25 6.49 -11.33 -2.26
C GLU A 25 5.90 -9.95 -2.39
N TYR A 26 6.76 -8.98 -2.66
CA TYR A 26 6.38 -7.59 -2.82
C TYR A 26 6.29 -7.20 -4.29
N VAL A 27 5.31 -6.39 -4.62
CA VAL A 27 5.15 -5.79 -5.93
C VAL A 27 5.03 -4.27 -5.81
N THR A 28 5.61 -3.54 -6.77
CA THR A 28 5.44 -2.10 -6.92
C THR A 28 4.68 -1.81 -8.21
N ILE A 29 3.65 -0.96 -8.11
CA ILE A 29 2.83 -0.52 -9.23
C ILE A 29 3.02 0.98 -9.37
N ASP A 30 3.78 1.39 -10.38
CA ASP A 30 3.97 2.81 -10.71
C ASP A 30 2.92 3.24 -11.75
N MET A 31 2.31 4.40 -11.49
CA MET A 31 1.32 5.02 -12.36
C MET A 31 1.57 6.53 -12.40
N GLU A 32 1.35 7.15 -13.54
CA GLU A 32 1.58 8.58 -13.73
C GLU A 32 0.63 9.18 -14.76
N ILE A 33 0.43 10.51 -14.66
CA ILE A 33 -0.30 11.30 -15.64
C ILE A 33 0.28 12.72 -15.73
N ASP A 34 0.39 13.25 -16.93
CA ASP A 34 0.80 14.64 -17.16
C ASP A 34 -0.39 15.58 -16.96
N ILE A 35 -0.13 16.74 -16.32
CA ILE A 35 -1.13 17.76 -15.99
C ILE A 35 -0.64 19.12 -16.48
N ASP A 36 -1.50 19.86 -17.20
CA ASP A 36 -1.21 21.18 -17.78
C ASP A 36 -1.42 22.31 -16.75
N LYS A 37 -0.89 22.11 -15.53
CA LYS A 37 -0.86 23.08 -14.42
C LYS A 37 0.45 22.95 -13.65
N PRO A 38 0.91 24.02 -12.97
CA PRO A 38 2.03 23.95 -12.05
C PRO A 38 1.79 22.96 -10.91
N ALA A 39 2.83 22.23 -10.48
CA ALA A 39 2.70 21.22 -9.44
C ALA A 39 2.11 21.75 -8.12
N ALA A 40 2.43 22.98 -7.74
CA ALA A 40 1.90 23.61 -6.53
C ALA A 40 0.38 23.84 -6.62
N GLU A 41 -0.12 24.29 -7.77
CA GLU A 41 -1.56 24.48 -7.99
C GLU A 41 -2.31 23.13 -8.00
N VAL A 42 -1.71 22.11 -8.61
CA VAL A 42 -2.26 20.74 -8.57
C VAL A 42 -2.35 20.27 -7.12
N TRP A 43 -1.24 20.42 -6.36
CA TRP A 43 -1.18 19.93 -4.99
C TRP A 43 -2.13 20.66 -4.04
N GLU A 44 -2.33 21.96 -4.23
CA GLU A 44 -3.31 22.76 -3.46
C GLU A 44 -4.74 22.19 -3.60
N LYS A 45 -5.10 21.69 -4.80
CA LYS A 45 -6.44 21.15 -5.07
C LYS A 45 -6.61 19.71 -4.58
N VAL A 46 -5.57 18.86 -4.65
CA VAL A 46 -5.73 17.39 -4.46
C VAL A 46 -4.88 16.78 -3.37
N GLY A 47 -3.95 17.57 -2.79
CA GLY A 47 -2.96 17.09 -1.82
C GLY A 47 -3.46 16.95 -0.39
N ASP A 48 -4.68 17.41 -0.06
CA ASP A 48 -5.30 17.17 1.25
C ASP A 48 -5.42 15.66 1.52
N TYR A 49 -5.16 15.27 2.78
CA TYR A 49 -5.12 13.84 3.12
C TYR A 49 -6.50 13.14 2.97
N CYS A 50 -7.58 13.89 3.13
CA CYS A 50 -8.93 13.43 2.80
C CYS A 50 -9.43 13.88 1.42
N GLY A 51 -8.61 14.55 0.60
CA GLY A 51 -8.91 14.86 -0.80
C GLY A 51 -9.23 13.63 -1.65
N ILE A 52 -8.86 12.43 -1.20
CA ILE A 52 -9.23 11.15 -1.79
C ILE A 52 -10.75 10.99 -1.97
N SER A 53 -11.56 11.65 -1.17
CA SER A 53 -13.01 11.65 -1.34
C SER A 53 -13.47 12.30 -2.64
N GLU A 54 -12.73 13.26 -3.16
CA GLU A 54 -13.07 13.98 -4.37
C GLU A 54 -12.64 13.24 -5.63
N TRP A 55 -11.40 12.68 -5.64
CA TRP A 55 -10.85 12.06 -6.84
C TRP A 55 -11.00 10.53 -6.89
N LEU A 56 -11.33 9.85 -5.78
CA LEU A 56 -11.62 8.41 -5.77
C LEU A 56 -13.05 8.09 -5.31
N GLY A 57 -13.80 9.09 -4.83
CA GLY A 57 -15.20 8.93 -4.41
C GLY A 57 -15.36 8.09 -3.15
N LEU A 58 -14.35 8.07 -2.27
CA LEU A 58 -14.40 7.36 -1.00
C LEU A 58 -14.75 8.32 0.13
N ASP A 59 -15.60 7.90 1.07
CA ASP A 59 -15.77 8.62 2.33
C ASP A 59 -14.44 8.59 3.10
N CYS A 60 -14.04 9.74 3.63
CA CYS A 60 -12.80 9.92 4.36
C CYS A 60 -13.02 10.74 5.62
N GLU A 61 -12.43 10.31 6.73
CA GLU A 61 -12.44 11.01 8.02
C GLU A 61 -11.04 10.94 8.65
N ILE A 62 -10.53 12.07 9.14
CA ILE A 62 -9.33 12.09 9.98
C ILE A 62 -9.73 11.67 11.39
N THR A 63 -9.32 10.46 11.78
CA THR A 63 -9.64 9.88 13.10
C THR A 63 -8.57 10.17 14.16
N SER A 64 -7.38 10.59 13.72
CA SER A 64 -6.28 11.01 14.62
C SER A 64 -5.34 11.96 13.89
N GLY A 65 -4.83 12.98 14.59
CA GLY A 65 -3.94 13.99 14.04
C GLY A 65 -4.69 15.15 13.38
N ASP A 66 -3.99 15.92 12.57
CA ASP A 66 -4.44 17.16 11.94
C ASP A 66 -4.44 17.11 10.40
N GLY A 67 -4.25 15.93 9.81
CA GLY A 67 -4.10 15.72 8.37
C GLY A 67 -2.65 15.68 7.87
N GLY A 68 -1.67 15.99 8.74
CA GLY A 68 -0.24 15.92 8.44
C GLY A 68 0.42 14.59 8.84
N MET A 69 1.76 14.62 8.92
CA MET A 69 2.58 13.45 9.30
C MET A 69 2.10 12.78 10.58
N GLY A 70 1.90 11.47 10.55
CA GLY A 70 1.40 10.68 11.68
C GLY A 70 -0.12 10.67 11.82
N SER A 71 -0.85 11.45 11.04
CA SER A 71 -2.33 11.41 11.04
C SER A 71 -2.86 10.11 10.51
N VAL A 72 -4.01 9.71 11.04
CA VAL A 72 -4.74 8.52 10.61
C VAL A 72 -6.03 8.95 9.91
N ARG A 73 -6.22 8.50 8.68
CA ARG A 73 -7.51 8.58 8.00
C ARG A 73 -8.23 7.23 7.99
N SER A 74 -9.54 7.32 8.08
CA SER A 74 -10.48 6.20 7.97
C SER A 74 -11.24 6.32 6.65
N LEU A 75 -11.28 5.23 5.89
CA LEU A 75 -11.99 5.15 4.62
C LEU A 75 -13.05 4.04 4.68
N LEU A 76 -14.08 4.16 3.83
CA LEU A 76 -15.15 3.17 3.68
C LEU A 76 -15.83 2.80 5.00
N GLY A 77 -16.14 3.84 5.83
CA GLY A 77 -16.81 3.64 7.12
C GLY A 77 -15.98 2.85 8.14
N GLY A 78 -14.65 3.06 8.16
CA GLY A 78 -13.74 2.41 9.12
C GLY A 78 -13.14 1.09 8.65
N ARG A 79 -13.46 0.63 7.44
CA ARG A 79 -12.91 -0.65 6.93
C ARG A 79 -11.44 -0.57 6.52
N ILE A 80 -10.96 0.63 6.21
CA ILE A 80 -9.57 0.89 5.85
C ILE A 80 -9.07 2.02 6.75
N LEU A 81 -7.95 1.77 7.42
CA LEU A 81 -7.20 2.79 8.15
C LEU A 81 -5.87 3.01 7.44
N GLU A 82 -5.48 4.27 7.28
CA GLU A 82 -4.20 4.64 6.67
C GLU A 82 -3.51 5.70 7.52
N ILE A 83 -2.22 5.48 7.76
CA ILE A 83 -1.35 6.35 8.56
C ILE A 83 -0.42 7.08 7.60
N MET A 84 -0.38 8.41 7.64
CA MET A 84 0.61 9.18 6.89
C MET A 84 2.00 8.99 7.50
N VAL A 85 2.93 8.44 6.72
CA VAL A 85 4.28 8.09 7.18
C VAL A 85 5.40 8.89 6.50
N ALA A 86 5.05 9.66 5.46
CA ALA A 86 5.97 10.56 4.77
C ALA A 86 5.19 11.77 4.24
N GLN A 87 5.81 12.94 4.24
CA GLN A 87 5.24 14.17 3.71
C GLN A 87 6.32 15.13 3.26
N THR A 88 6.11 15.77 2.11
CA THR A 88 6.84 16.94 1.64
C THR A 88 5.86 18.05 1.26
N GLU A 89 6.33 19.14 0.66
CA GLU A 89 5.45 20.21 0.17
C GLU A 89 4.51 19.74 -0.95
N LEU A 90 4.91 18.75 -1.76
CA LEU A 90 4.19 18.30 -2.94
C LEU A 90 3.98 16.77 -2.97
N SER A 91 4.07 16.11 -1.83
CA SER A 91 3.87 14.66 -1.75
C SER A 91 3.45 14.19 -0.36
N TYR A 92 2.80 13.05 -0.31
CA TYR A 92 2.68 12.25 0.91
C TYR A 92 2.77 10.74 0.63
N GLY A 93 3.20 10.01 1.66
CA GLY A 93 3.18 8.55 1.68
C GLY A 93 2.39 8.04 2.87
N TYR A 94 1.69 6.93 2.69
CA TYR A 94 0.89 6.31 3.73
C TYR A 94 1.07 4.79 3.78
N THR A 95 0.71 4.21 4.92
CA THR A 95 0.68 2.76 5.13
C THR A 95 -0.62 2.34 5.79
N GLN A 96 -1.05 1.11 5.54
CA GLN A 96 -2.09 0.48 6.32
C GLN A 96 -1.46 -0.19 7.54
N PRO A 97 -2.00 0.00 8.77
CA PRO A 97 -1.45 -0.61 9.96
C PRO A 97 -1.67 -2.13 10.01
N ALA A 98 -0.83 -2.83 10.76
CA ALA A 98 -1.10 -4.21 11.13
C ALA A 98 -2.35 -4.29 12.03
N VAL A 99 -3.17 -5.32 11.81
CA VAL A 99 -4.33 -5.63 12.64
C VAL A 99 -3.96 -6.80 13.55
N GLU A 100 -4.22 -6.67 14.87
CA GLU A 100 -3.87 -7.71 15.82
C GLU A 100 -4.60 -9.03 15.51
N GLY A 101 -3.84 -10.12 15.44
CA GLY A 101 -4.36 -11.46 15.13
C GLY A 101 -4.56 -11.75 13.64
N GLU A 102 -4.30 -10.79 12.77
CA GLU A 102 -4.36 -10.98 11.32
C GLU A 102 -2.95 -11.07 10.70
N PHE A 103 -2.86 -11.70 9.55
CA PHE A 103 -1.64 -11.69 8.75
C PHE A 103 -1.39 -10.27 8.24
N TYR A 104 -0.21 -9.69 8.57
CA TYR A 104 0.14 -8.37 8.08
C TYR A 104 0.53 -8.40 6.61
N ASN A 105 -0.32 -7.84 5.78
CA ASN A 105 0.00 -7.55 4.39
C ASN A 105 0.51 -6.12 4.28
N LEU A 106 1.78 -5.95 3.91
CA LEU A 106 2.31 -4.62 3.61
C LEU A 106 1.44 -3.95 2.53
N TYR A 107 1.04 -2.70 2.80
CA TYR A 107 0.40 -1.82 1.83
C TYR A 107 0.89 -0.40 2.05
N HIS A 108 1.66 0.10 1.10
CA HIS A 108 2.11 1.49 1.05
C HIS A 108 1.60 2.17 -0.20
N GLY A 109 1.11 3.40 -0.06
CA GLY A 109 0.84 4.28 -1.18
C GLY A 109 1.69 5.54 -1.07
N PHE A 110 2.08 6.08 -2.21
CA PHE A 110 2.80 7.34 -2.31
C PHE A 110 2.23 8.16 -3.47
N MET A 111 1.96 9.45 -3.21
CA MET A 111 1.46 10.40 -4.19
C MET A 111 2.35 11.62 -4.24
N GLU A 112 2.68 12.10 -5.44
CA GLU A 112 3.56 13.26 -5.65
C GLU A 112 3.10 14.07 -6.86
N ALA A 113 3.02 15.40 -6.71
CA ALA A 113 2.94 16.33 -7.83
C ALA A 113 4.35 16.80 -8.17
N ARG A 114 4.92 16.29 -9.26
CA ARG A 114 6.30 16.58 -9.70
C ARG A 114 6.31 17.70 -10.72
N PRO A 115 7.02 18.82 -10.49
CA PRO A 115 7.17 19.88 -11.49
C PRO A 115 7.90 19.35 -12.74
N LEU A 116 7.39 19.68 -13.94
CA LEU A 116 8.08 19.45 -15.21
C LEU A 116 8.57 20.77 -15.81
N THR A 117 7.72 21.79 -15.80
CA THR A 117 8.02 23.17 -16.19
C THR A 117 7.34 24.14 -15.20
N ASP A 118 7.45 25.44 -15.43
CA ASP A 118 6.74 26.45 -14.64
C ASP A 118 5.20 26.37 -14.78
N SER A 119 4.70 25.69 -15.81
CA SER A 119 3.27 25.61 -16.13
C SER A 119 2.72 24.20 -16.26
N THR A 120 3.56 23.17 -16.13
CA THR A 120 3.16 21.78 -16.26
C THR A 120 3.76 20.90 -15.17
N SER A 121 3.07 19.83 -14.81
CA SER A 121 3.51 18.88 -13.82
C SER A 121 3.16 17.44 -14.23
N LYS A 122 3.61 16.51 -13.43
CA LYS A 122 3.26 15.09 -13.49
C LYS A 122 2.74 14.65 -12.13
N MET A 123 1.55 14.06 -12.08
CA MET A 123 1.09 13.36 -10.88
C MET A 123 1.57 11.91 -10.93
N LEU A 124 2.27 11.49 -9.90
CA LEU A 124 2.73 10.12 -9.71
C LEU A 124 1.95 9.47 -8.59
N TYR A 125 1.63 8.20 -8.78
CA TYR A 125 1.04 7.35 -7.75
C TYR A 125 1.74 6.00 -7.75
N THR A 126 2.39 5.67 -6.64
CA THR A 126 3.10 4.39 -6.46
C THR A 126 2.43 3.58 -5.36
N LEU A 127 2.13 2.32 -5.63
CA LEU A 127 1.69 1.36 -4.63
C LEU A 127 2.77 0.30 -4.45
N THR A 128 3.13 -0.01 -3.21
CA THR A 128 3.96 -1.18 -2.86
C THR A 128 3.18 -2.05 -1.90
N LEU A 129 2.98 -3.30 -2.27
CA LEU A 129 2.14 -4.22 -1.52
C LEU A 129 2.73 -5.65 -1.48
N ASP A 130 2.38 -6.37 -0.42
CA ASP A 130 2.66 -7.80 -0.28
C ASP A 130 1.54 -8.60 -0.94
N VAL A 131 1.91 -9.48 -1.88
CA VAL A 131 0.98 -10.36 -2.60
C VAL A 131 1.15 -11.83 -2.22
N SER A 132 1.98 -12.12 -1.21
CA SER A 132 2.31 -13.50 -0.81
C SER A 132 1.12 -14.29 -0.27
N ASN A 133 0.06 -13.62 0.20
CA ASN A 133 -1.17 -14.25 0.70
C ASN A 133 -2.17 -14.61 -0.41
N LEU A 134 -1.92 -14.21 -1.66
CA LEU A 134 -2.78 -14.55 -2.78
C LEU A 134 -2.50 -15.97 -3.26
N ALA A 135 -3.55 -16.68 -3.68
CA ALA A 135 -3.56 -18.13 -3.86
C ALA A 135 -2.57 -18.63 -4.92
N ASP A 136 -2.44 -17.90 -6.03
CA ASP A 136 -1.61 -18.26 -7.17
C ASP A 136 -1.23 -17.03 -8.02
N GLN A 137 -0.42 -17.24 -9.05
CA GLN A 137 0.02 -16.18 -9.95
C GLN A 137 -1.14 -15.47 -10.65
N ALA A 138 -2.18 -16.19 -11.06
CA ALA A 138 -3.32 -15.58 -11.72
C ALA A 138 -4.09 -14.64 -10.78
N ALA A 139 -4.23 -15.00 -9.51
CA ALA A 139 -4.83 -14.14 -8.49
C ALA A 139 -3.99 -12.88 -8.22
N LYS A 140 -2.64 -13.01 -8.20
CA LYS A 140 -1.71 -11.89 -8.06
C LYS A 140 -1.82 -10.93 -9.23
N ASP A 141 -1.76 -11.45 -10.45
CA ASP A 141 -1.86 -10.64 -11.68
C ASP A 141 -3.20 -9.90 -11.74
N ALA A 142 -4.29 -10.58 -11.40
CA ALA A 142 -5.63 -9.98 -11.37
C ALA A 142 -5.75 -8.85 -10.32
N ASP A 143 -5.17 -9.02 -9.12
CA ASP A 143 -5.17 -7.97 -8.09
C ASP A 143 -4.33 -6.76 -8.50
N ILE A 144 -3.15 -6.98 -9.08
CA ILE A 144 -2.28 -5.93 -9.60
C ILE A 144 -2.99 -5.11 -10.68
N GLU A 145 -3.60 -5.76 -11.67
CA GLU A 145 -4.32 -5.08 -12.76
C GLU A 145 -5.56 -4.34 -12.26
N ARG A 146 -6.30 -4.91 -11.32
CA ARG A 146 -7.44 -4.24 -10.68
C ARG A 146 -7.01 -2.94 -9.98
N ARG A 147 -5.90 -2.98 -9.21
CA ARG A 147 -5.35 -1.80 -8.52
C ARG A 147 -4.83 -0.78 -9.52
N ARG A 148 -4.07 -1.20 -10.52
CA ARG A 148 -3.60 -0.34 -11.61
C ARG A 148 -4.76 0.38 -12.28
N GLY A 149 -5.82 -0.34 -12.65
CA GLY A 149 -7.01 0.23 -13.27
C GLY A 149 -7.70 1.27 -12.37
N MET A 150 -7.89 0.96 -11.09
CA MET A 150 -8.51 1.84 -10.11
C MET A 150 -7.72 3.16 -9.95
N PHE A 151 -6.41 3.07 -9.71
CA PHE A 151 -5.59 4.27 -9.48
C PHE A 151 -5.24 5.04 -10.77
N THR A 152 -5.23 4.38 -11.93
CA THR A 152 -5.16 5.09 -13.21
C THR A 152 -6.43 5.94 -13.43
N ASN A 153 -7.60 5.45 -13.05
CA ASN A 153 -8.84 6.23 -13.10
C ASN A 153 -8.82 7.38 -12.07
N ALA A 154 -8.29 7.13 -10.87
CA ALA A 154 -8.09 8.18 -9.86
C ALA A 154 -7.16 9.29 -10.37
N LEU A 155 -6.05 8.95 -11.03
CA LEU A 155 -5.16 9.95 -11.65
C LEU A 155 -5.86 10.78 -12.74
N ARG A 156 -6.77 10.20 -13.52
CA ARG A 156 -7.58 10.97 -14.48
C ARG A 156 -8.52 11.94 -13.77
N ALA A 157 -9.18 11.51 -12.69
CA ALA A 157 -10.03 12.40 -11.89
C ALA A 157 -9.20 13.53 -11.23
N ILE A 158 -8.01 13.24 -10.72
CA ILE A 158 -7.06 14.25 -10.24
C ILE A 158 -6.73 15.27 -11.33
N LYS A 159 -6.41 14.80 -12.55
CA LYS A 159 -6.14 15.70 -13.69
C LYS A 159 -7.35 16.59 -14.00
N GLU A 160 -8.54 16.02 -14.09
CA GLU A 160 -9.78 16.76 -14.35
C GLU A 160 -10.04 17.82 -13.26
N LEU A 161 -9.86 17.49 -11.99
CA LEU A 161 -9.98 18.43 -10.86
C LEU A 161 -8.92 19.55 -10.92
N ALA A 162 -7.67 19.18 -11.20
CA ALA A 162 -6.57 20.13 -11.25
C ALA A 162 -6.71 21.12 -12.41
N GLU A 163 -7.18 20.68 -13.56
CA GLU A 163 -7.33 21.50 -14.79
C GLU A 163 -8.69 22.23 -14.88
N ALA A 164 -9.64 21.92 -13.98
CA ALA A 164 -10.88 22.69 -13.87
C ALA A 164 -10.58 24.12 -13.41
N ASP A 165 -11.24 25.12 -14.06
CA ASP A 165 -11.11 26.56 -13.77
C ASP A 165 -11.75 26.95 -12.41
#